data_a14fc64c7de6098cc29ae67acab1b3bf
#
_entry.id   a14fc64c7de6098cc29ae67acab1b3bf
#
_cell.length_a   1.000
_cell.length_b   1.000
_cell.length_c   1.000
_cell.angle_alpha   90.00
_cell.angle_beta   90.00
_cell.angle_gamma   90.00
#
_symmetry.space_group_name_H-M   'P 1'
#
loop_
_entity.id
_entity.type
_entity.pdbx_description
1 polymer ?
#
loop_
_entity_poly.entity_id
_entity_poly.type
_entity_poly.pdbx_seq_one_letter_code
_entity_poly.pdbx_strand_id
1 'polypeptide(L)'
;MKKIKKGKLLIDQHDKNFLYARKFGGNYVPETLKKPIDDLTLLFNKLRNDKKFLKERDYYFKNYIGSPTPFIKLNNLTNHLGGAQVYAKVVSEANGGAHKIYNATVHALIAKRAGKKFICGDTGAGYAGKMLSMAAKKFGLKCKIFMGAKDIQRQ
;
A
#
# COMPACT_ATOMS: atom_id res chain seq x y z
N MET A 1 22.08 20.41 11.90
CA MET A 1 21.14 19.37 11.40
C MET A 1 19.72 19.87 11.68
N LYS A 2 18.81 19.90 10.67
CA LYS A 2 17.39 20.12 10.94
C LYS A 2 16.86 18.91 11.69
N LYS A 3 16.45 19.11 12.95
CA LYS A 3 15.84 18.04 13.78
C LYS A 3 14.46 17.66 13.22
N ILE A 4 14.15 16.38 13.24
CA ILE A 4 12.80 15.88 12.92
C ILE A 4 11.82 16.53 13.90
N LYS A 5 10.81 17.22 13.39
CA LYS A 5 9.83 17.93 14.22
C LYS A 5 8.82 16.94 14.79
N LYS A 6 8.75 16.84 16.14
CA LYS A 6 7.75 16.04 16.86
C LYS A 6 6.34 16.48 16.45
N GLY A 7 5.43 15.53 16.17
CA GLY A 7 4.04 15.81 15.81
C GLY A 7 3.75 16.10 14.34
N LYS A 8 4.76 16.16 13.46
CA LYS A 8 4.56 16.23 12.00
C LYS A 8 4.81 14.88 11.35
N LEU A 9 4.00 14.53 10.35
CA LEU A 9 4.23 13.31 9.57
C LEU A 9 5.62 13.34 8.94
N LEU A 10 6.33 12.24 8.97
CA LEU A 10 7.69 12.15 8.43
C LEU A 10 7.73 12.52 6.94
N ILE A 11 6.73 12.10 6.17
CA ILE A 11 6.59 12.42 4.74
C ILE A 11 6.56 13.92 4.44
N ASP A 12 6.22 14.77 5.40
CA ASP A 12 6.18 16.23 5.25
C ASP A 12 7.48 16.92 5.73
N GLN A 13 8.49 16.15 6.10
CA GLN A 13 9.73 16.67 6.70
C GLN A 13 10.98 16.52 5.82
N HIS A 14 10.81 16.12 4.56
CA HIS A 14 11.91 16.09 3.60
C HIS A 14 12.25 17.49 3.05
N ASP A 15 13.43 17.66 2.50
CA ASP A 15 13.82 18.82 1.72
C ASP A 15 13.41 18.70 0.23
N LYS A 16 13.80 19.66 -0.60
CA LYS A 16 13.50 19.65 -2.05
C LYS A 16 14.06 18.45 -2.82
N ASN A 17 15.04 17.76 -2.25
CA ASN A 17 15.65 16.55 -2.83
C ASN A 17 15.08 15.26 -2.19
N PHE A 18 13.98 15.36 -1.45
CA PHE A 18 13.38 14.26 -0.70
C PHE A 18 14.30 13.65 0.37
N LEU A 19 15.25 14.45 0.91
CA LEU A 19 16.14 14.03 1.97
C LEU A 19 15.57 14.40 3.34
N TYR A 20 15.47 13.42 4.23
CA TYR A 20 15.16 13.60 5.65
C TYR A 20 16.43 13.88 6.44
N ALA A 21 16.41 14.89 7.29
CA ALA A 21 17.57 15.38 8.04
C ALA A 21 18.81 15.64 7.15
N ARG A 22 18.62 15.94 5.86
CA ARG A 22 19.65 16.15 4.83
C ARG A 22 20.56 14.93 4.58
N LYS A 23 20.18 13.73 5.03
CA LYS A 23 21.06 12.56 4.97
C LYS A 23 20.34 11.30 4.46
N PHE A 24 19.09 11.08 4.83
CA PHE A 24 18.36 9.85 4.55
C PHE A 24 17.30 10.04 3.48
N GLY A 25 17.07 9.05 2.65
CA GLY A 25 16.11 9.13 1.55
C GLY A 25 16.76 9.64 0.26
N GLY A 26 16.02 10.45 -0.47
CA GLY A 26 16.43 11.02 -1.77
C GLY A 26 15.56 10.50 -2.91
N ASN A 27 15.72 11.11 -4.08
CA ASN A 27 15.03 10.73 -5.32
C ASN A 27 16.07 10.38 -6.38
N TYR A 28 16.50 9.13 -6.41
CA TYR A 28 17.57 8.60 -7.26
C TYR A 28 17.01 7.72 -8.38
N VAL A 29 15.99 8.22 -9.06
CA VAL A 29 15.36 7.50 -10.18
C VAL A 29 16.02 7.86 -11.52
N PRO A 30 15.98 6.96 -12.52
CA PRO A 30 16.39 7.27 -13.88
C PRO A 30 15.65 8.50 -14.43
N GLU A 31 16.31 9.30 -15.26
CA GLU A 31 15.76 10.56 -15.80
C GLU A 31 14.41 10.34 -16.51
N THR A 32 14.27 9.21 -17.19
CA THR A 32 13.02 8.81 -17.87
C THR A 32 11.81 8.63 -16.95
N LEU A 33 12.05 8.34 -15.67
CA LEU A 33 11.00 8.16 -14.65
C LEU A 33 10.72 9.40 -13.83
N LYS A 34 11.55 10.45 -13.94
CA LYS A 34 11.44 11.64 -13.10
C LYS A 34 10.09 12.33 -13.27
N LYS A 35 9.72 12.66 -14.52
CA LYS A 35 8.43 13.30 -14.79
C LYS A 35 7.22 12.47 -14.35
N PRO A 36 7.10 11.16 -14.67
CA PRO A 36 6.01 10.34 -14.14
C PRO A 36 5.92 10.30 -12.61
N ILE A 37 7.05 10.31 -11.90
CA ILE A 37 7.08 10.30 -10.44
C ILE A 37 6.67 11.66 -9.87
N ASP A 38 7.10 12.76 -10.49
CA ASP A 38 6.69 14.11 -10.09
C ASP A 38 5.17 14.28 -10.26
N ASP A 39 4.62 13.85 -11.39
CA ASP A 39 3.17 13.88 -11.64
C ASP A 39 2.40 13.03 -10.60
N LEU A 40 2.92 11.85 -10.26
CA LEU A 40 2.33 10.99 -9.22
C LEU A 40 2.41 11.63 -7.84
N THR A 41 3.52 12.29 -7.52
CA THR A 41 3.72 12.99 -6.26
C THR A 41 2.72 14.15 -6.09
N LEU A 42 2.52 14.94 -7.13
CA LEU A 42 1.53 16.01 -7.14
C LEU A 42 0.11 15.46 -6.93
N LEU A 43 -0.25 14.40 -7.66
CA LEU A 43 -1.54 13.74 -7.51
C LEU A 43 -1.74 13.17 -6.10
N PHE A 44 -0.74 12.47 -5.56
CA PHE A 44 -0.79 11.91 -4.21
C PHE A 44 -1.01 13.01 -3.15
N ASN A 45 -0.26 14.10 -3.24
CA ASN A 45 -0.40 15.23 -2.31
C ASN A 45 -1.80 15.86 -2.37
N LYS A 46 -2.42 15.89 -3.54
CA LYS A 46 -3.81 16.32 -3.71
C LYS A 46 -4.79 15.33 -3.08
N LEU A 47 -4.66 14.04 -3.40
CA LEU A 47 -5.61 13.00 -3.00
C LEU A 47 -5.55 12.67 -1.50
N ARG A 48 -4.38 12.73 -0.86
CA ARG A 48 -4.22 12.39 0.57
C ARG A 48 -5.05 13.28 1.51
N ASN A 49 -5.47 14.47 1.05
CA ASN A 49 -6.29 15.42 1.80
C ASN A 49 -7.69 15.59 1.19
N ASP A 50 -8.01 14.92 0.09
CA ASP A 50 -9.31 15.00 -0.57
C ASP A 50 -10.34 14.14 0.18
N LYS A 51 -11.30 14.80 0.81
CA LYS A 51 -12.37 14.14 1.59
C LYS A 51 -13.20 13.16 0.73
N LYS A 52 -13.39 13.45 -0.57
CA LYS A 52 -14.13 12.55 -1.47
C LYS A 52 -13.34 11.27 -1.75
N PHE A 53 -12.04 11.42 -2.02
CA PHE A 53 -11.15 10.29 -2.20
C PHE A 53 -11.05 9.43 -0.93
N LEU A 54 -10.89 10.05 0.23
CA LEU A 54 -10.81 9.34 1.51
C LEU A 54 -12.10 8.58 1.82
N LYS A 55 -13.27 9.17 1.60
CA LYS A 55 -14.56 8.47 1.74
C LYS A 55 -14.70 7.29 0.78
N GLU A 56 -14.26 7.44 -0.48
CA GLU A 56 -14.28 6.37 -1.47
C GLU A 56 -13.32 5.24 -1.07
N ARG A 57 -12.11 5.56 -0.62
CA ARG A 57 -11.16 4.59 -0.06
C ARG A 57 -11.79 3.80 1.09
N ASP A 58 -12.38 4.50 2.06
CA ASP A 58 -12.97 3.89 3.26
C ASP A 58 -14.18 3.02 2.91
N TYR A 59 -14.97 3.42 1.90
CA TYR A 59 -16.04 2.59 1.34
C TYR A 59 -15.49 1.26 0.80
N TYR A 60 -14.40 1.27 0.02
CA TYR A 60 -13.80 0.04 -0.49
C TYR A 60 -13.12 -0.78 0.61
N PHE A 61 -12.53 -0.13 1.60
CA PHE A 61 -11.97 -0.84 2.76
C PHE A 61 -13.06 -1.64 3.49
N LYS A 62 -14.20 -1.02 3.72
CA LYS A 62 -15.32 -1.67 4.40
C LYS A 62 -16.00 -2.72 3.53
N ASN A 63 -16.39 -2.37 2.30
CA ASN A 63 -17.34 -3.18 1.50
C ASN A 63 -16.65 -4.11 0.49
N TYR A 64 -15.39 -3.90 0.17
CA TYR A 64 -14.64 -4.75 -0.74
C TYR A 64 -13.56 -5.56 -0.04
N ILE A 65 -12.84 -4.96 0.92
CA ILE A 65 -11.80 -5.67 1.67
C ILE A 65 -12.35 -6.40 2.88
N GLY A 66 -13.43 -5.90 3.50
CA GLY A 66 -14.01 -6.46 4.74
C GLY A 66 -13.33 -5.92 6.00
N SER A 67 -12.88 -4.66 5.96
CA SER A 67 -12.26 -4.01 7.11
C SER A 67 -13.33 -3.39 8.05
N PRO A 68 -13.10 -3.38 9.36
CA PRO A 68 -11.95 -3.92 10.08
C PRO A 68 -12.03 -5.45 10.21
N THR A 69 -10.91 -6.14 9.96
CA THR A 69 -10.81 -7.58 10.22
C THR A 69 -10.80 -7.87 11.74
N PRO A 70 -11.16 -9.08 12.18
CA PRO A 70 -11.24 -9.40 13.60
C PRO A 70 -9.92 -9.16 14.35
N PHE A 71 -10.07 -8.76 15.61
CA PHE A 71 -8.98 -8.62 16.56
C PHE A 71 -9.35 -9.42 17.80
N ILE A 72 -8.68 -10.55 18.02
CA ILE A 72 -9.04 -11.55 19.03
C ILE A 72 -7.93 -11.74 20.05
N LYS A 73 -8.31 -11.95 21.31
CA LYS A 73 -7.39 -12.34 22.38
C LYS A 73 -7.13 -13.85 22.31
N LEU A 74 -5.86 -14.24 22.33
CA LEU A 74 -5.43 -15.63 22.32
C LEU A 74 -5.25 -16.09 23.78
N ASN A 75 -6.36 -16.44 24.44
CA ASN A 75 -6.36 -16.77 25.87
C ASN A 75 -5.43 -17.95 26.21
N ASN A 76 -5.54 -19.05 25.47
CA ASN A 76 -4.72 -20.25 25.74
C ASN A 76 -3.23 -19.96 25.59
N LEU A 77 -2.84 -19.22 24.53
CA LEU A 77 -1.45 -18.84 24.32
C LEU A 77 -0.97 -17.85 25.40
N THR A 78 -1.80 -16.88 25.75
CA THR A 78 -1.52 -15.93 26.84
C THR A 78 -1.23 -16.67 28.16
N ASN A 79 -2.09 -17.60 28.53
CA ASN A 79 -1.96 -18.39 29.75
C ASN A 79 -0.72 -19.32 29.72
N HIS A 80 -0.47 -19.95 28.58
CA HIS A 80 0.69 -20.83 28.40
C HIS A 80 2.02 -20.07 28.56
N LEU A 81 2.11 -18.87 28.01
CA LEU A 81 3.33 -18.05 28.09
C LEU A 81 3.55 -17.40 29.45
N GLY A 82 2.51 -17.21 30.27
CA GLY A 82 2.58 -16.62 31.61
C GLY A 82 3.07 -15.17 31.68
N GLY A 83 3.07 -14.45 30.55
CA GLY A 83 3.61 -13.09 30.44
C GLY A 83 2.62 -12.08 29.87
N ALA A 84 3.02 -11.37 28.82
CA ALA A 84 2.19 -10.38 28.16
C ALA A 84 0.93 -10.99 27.53
N GLN A 85 -0.15 -10.23 27.50
CA GLN A 85 -1.38 -10.65 26.80
C GLN A 85 -1.14 -10.67 25.29
N VAL A 86 -1.49 -11.78 24.65
CA VAL A 86 -1.30 -12.00 23.20
C VAL A 86 -2.62 -11.80 22.46
N TYR A 87 -2.57 -11.01 21.39
CA TYR A 87 -3.71 -10.75 20.52
C TYR A 87 -3.33 -11.05 19.07
N ALA A 88 -4.30 -11.52 18.28
CA ALA A 88 -4.16 -11.72 16.85
C ALA A 88 -5.03 -10.73 16.07
N LYS A 89 -4.42 -10.00 15.13
CA LYS A 89 -5.13 -9.28 14.09
C LYS A 89 -5.33 -10.23 12.90
N VAL A 90 -6.57 -10.71 12.70
CA VAL A 90 -6.88 -11.77 11.73
C VAL A 90 -7.00 -11.19 10.32
N VAL A 91 -5.86 -10.92 9.68
CA VAL A 91 -5.81 -10.30 8.35
C VAL A 91 -6.18 -11.30 7.23
N SER A 92 -6.19 -12.60 7.52
CA SER A 92 -6.68 -13.65 6.61
C SER A 92 -8.16 -13.51 6.24
N GLU A 93 -8.95 -12.84 7.09
CA GLU A 93 -10.35 -12.52 6.82
C GLU A 93 -10.56 -11.38 5.81
N ALA A 94 -9.50 -10.67 5.44
CA ALA A 94 -9.57 -9.68 4.38
C ALA A 94 -9.77 -10.36 3.02
N ASN A 95 -10.52 -9.72 2.11
CA ASN A 95 -10.71 -10.22 0.76
C ASN A 95 -9.34 -10.45 0.08
N GLY A 96 -9.13 -11.69 -0.37
CA GLY A 96 -7.85 -12.13 -0.92
C GLY A 96 -6.92 -12.80 0.10
N GLY A 97 -7.29 -12.85 1.39
CA GLY A 97 -6.64 -13.67 2.41
C GLY A 97 -5.45 -13.05 3.12
N ALA A 98 -5.08 -11.78 2.86
CA ALA A 98 -4.02 -11.07 3.62
C ALA A 98 -3.95 -9.56 3.30
N HIS A 99 -2.97 -8.88 3.93
CA HIS A 99 -2.83 -7.42 3.98
C HIS A 99 -2.57 -6.70 2.64
N LYS A 100 -1.99 -7.34 1.64
CA LYS A 100 -1.60 -6.67 0.39
C LYS A 100 -2.78 -6.12 -0.43
N ILE A 101 -3.99 -6.60 -0.18
CA ILE A 101 -5.20 -6.07 -0.82
C ILE A 101 -5.44 -4.60 -0.49
N TYR A 102 -5.05 -4.14 0.70
CA TYR A 102 -5.17 -2.73 1.08
C TYR A 102 -4.34 -1.83 0.17
N ASN A 103 -3.05 -2.14 0.01
CA ASN A 103 -2.18 -1.40 -0.89
C ASN A 103 -2.67 -1.46 -2.34
N ALA A 104 -2.98 -2.65 -2.83
CA ALA A 104 -3.42 -2.86 -4.20
C ALA A 104 -4.69 -2.07 -4.51
N THR A 105 -5.66 -2.04 -3.59
CA THR A 105 -6.90 -1.28 -3.75
C THR A 105 -6.64 0.22 -3.84
N VAL A 106 -5.78 0.77 -2.98
CA VAL A 106 -5.45 2.20 -3.01
C VAL A 106 -4.66 2.56 -4.26
N HIS A 107 -3.67 1.73 -4.66
CA HIS A 107 -2.89 1.95 -5.89
C HIS A 107 -3.79 1.97 -7.13
N ALA A 108 -4.71 1.00 -7.24
CA ALA A 108 -5.65 0.94 -8.36
C ALA A 108 -6.63 2.12 -8.35
N LEU A 109 -7.08 2.57 -7.17
CA LEU A 109 -7.93 3.75 -7.04
C LEU A 109 -7.21 5.04 -7.45
N ILE A 110 -5.95 5.21 -7.06
CA ILE A 110 -5.11 6.33 -7.49
C ILE A 110 -4.90 6.28 -9.01
N ALA A 111 -4.58 5.11 -9.57
CA ALA A 111 -4.39 4.94 -11.00
C ALA A 111 -5.67 5.33 -11.79
N LYS A 112 -6.85 4.91 -11.31
CA LYS A 112 -8.13 5.30 -11.86
C LYS A 112 -8.33 6.83 -11.81
N ARG A 113 -8.02 7.47 -10.68
CA ARG A 113 -8.11 8.93 -10.52
C ARG A 113 -7.09 9.69 -11.37
N ALA A 114 -5.96 9.07 -11.69
CA ALA A 114 -4.96 9.57 -12.63
C ALA A 114 -5.36 9.38 -14.10
N GLY A 115 -6.54 8.84 -14.40
CA GLY A 115 -6.99 8.54 -15.76
C GLY A 115 -6.20 7.42 -16.45
N LYS A 116 -5.45 6.60 -15.69
CA LYS A 116 -4.71 5.48 -16.25
C LYS A 116 -5.66 4.35 -16.63
N LYS A 117 -5.34 3.69 -17.73
CA LYS A 117 -6.07 2.50 -18.22
C LYS A 117 -5.36 1.19 -17.85
N PHE A 118 -4.13 1.31 -17.38
CA PHE A 118 -3.23 0.19 -17.16
C PHE A 118 -2.49 0.33 -15.84
N ILE A 119 -2.33 -0.77 -15.13
CA ILE A 119 -1.48 -0.87 -13.94
C ILE A 119 -0.55 -2.06 -14.10
N CYS A 120 0.70 -1.92 -13.68
CA CYS A 120 1.64 -3.02 -13.68
C CYS A 120 2.35 -3.13 -12.34
N GLY A 121 2.84 -4.31 -12.03
CA GLY A 121 3.62 -4.58 -10.84
C GLY A 121 4.41 -5.86 -10.98
N ASP A 122 5.35 -6.05 -10.06
CA ASP A 122 6.13 -7.26 -9.92
C ASP A 122 5.63 -8.11 -8.75
N THR A 123 6.00 -9.37 -8.77
CA THR A 123 5.67 -10.31 -7.70
C THR A 123 6.74 -11.41 -7.63
N GLY A 124 7.14 -11.81 -6.42
CA GLY A 124 7.97 -12.99 -6.21
C GLY A 124 7.11 -14.26 -6.15
N ALA A 125 6.40 -14.47 -5.05
CA ALA A 125 5.58 -15.66 -4.81
C ALA A 125 4.15 -15.60 -5.41
N GLY A 126 3.83 -14.64 -6.27
CA GLY A 126 2.53 -14.51 -6.92
C GLY A 126 1.48 -13.73 -6.14
N TYR A 127 1.56 -13.67 -4.80
CA TYR A 127 0.51 -13.10 -3.97
C TYR A 127 0.29 -11.59 -4.21
N ALA A 128 1.36 -10.78 -4.31
CA ALA A 128 1.24 -9.36 -4.61
C ALA A 128 0.57 -9.12 -5.98
N GLY A 129 0.97 -9.91 -6.99
CA GLY A 129 0.38 -9.88 -8.32
C GLY A 129 -1.11 -10.23 -8.32
N LYS A 130 -1.50 -11.27 -7.57
CA LYS A 130 -2.91 -11.65 -7.40
C LYS A 130 -3.72 -10.48 -6.84
N MET A 131 -3.25 -9.84 -5.76
CA MET A 131 -3.96 -8.71 -5.15
C MET A 131 -4.06 -7.50 -6.08
N LEU A 132 -2.99 -7.20 -6.82
CA LEU A 132 -3.00 -6.11 -7.79
C LEU A 132 -3.97 -6.39 -8.94
N SER A 133 -4.02 -7.63 -9.45
CA SER A 133 -4.95 -8.04 -10.49
C SER A 133 -6.40 -7.96 -10.03
N MET A 134 -6.71 -8.39 -8.80
CA MET A 134 -8.04 -8.28 -8.22
C MET A 134 -8.49 -6.82 -8.10
N ALA A 135 -7.62 -5.95 -7.58
CA ALA A 135 -7.90 -4.53 -7.46
C ALA A 135 -8.05 -3.85 -8.83
N ALA A 136 -7.18 -4.16 -9.78
CA ALA A 136 -7.27 -3.64 -11.15
C ALA A 136 -8.62 -3.99 -11.80
N LYS A 137 -9.03 -5.25 -11.70
CA LYS A 137 -10.34 -5.71 -12.21
C LYS A 137 -11.50 -4.96 -11.55
N LYS A 138 -11.43 -4.76 -10.22
CA LYS A 138 -12.46 -4.01 -9.47
C LYS A 138 -12.66 -2.60 -10.01
N PHE A 139 -11.59 -1.95 -10.45
CA PHE A 139 -11.63 -0.57 -10.95
C PHE A 139 -11.67 -0.45 -12.48
N GLY A 140 -11.78 -1.56 -13.22
CA GLY A 140 -11.84 -1.57 -14.68
C GLY A 140 -10.50 -1.26 -15.36
N LEU A 141 -9.39 -1.53 -14.67
CA LEU A 141 -8.03 -1.33 -15.20
C LEU A 141 -7.52 -2.63 -15.82
N LYS A 142 -6.76 -2.52 -16.90
CA LYS A 142 -5.92 -3.61 -17.39
C LYS A 142 -4.73 -3.81 -16.44
N CYS A 143 -4.32 -5.06 -16.22
CA CYS A 143 -3.21 -5.37 -15.32
C CYS A 143 -2.17 -6.25 -16.02
N LYS A 144 -0.89 -5.95 -15.78
CA LYS A 144 0.23 -6.79 -16.21
C LYS A 144 1.13 -7.06 -15.00
N ILE A 145 1.39 -8.33 -14.74
CA ILE A 145 2.24 -8.77 -13.63
C ILE A 145 3.50 -9.36 -14.20
N PHE A 146 4.63 -8.93 -13.65
CA PHE A 146 5.95 -9.45 -13.95
C PHE A 146 6.40 -10.37 -12.83
N MET A 147 6.95 -11.52 -13.19
CA MET A 147 7.44 -12.52 -12.25
C MET A 147 8.74 -13.11 -12.77
N GLY A 148 9.70 -13.34 -11.90
CA GLY A 148 10.98 -13.95 -12.27
C GLY A 148 10.78 -15.39 -12.76
N ALA A 149 11.52 -15.82 -13.77
CA ALA A 149 11.38 -17.15 -14.37
C ALA A 149 11.56 -18.28 -13.33
N LYS A 150 12.52 -18.13 -12.40
CA LYS A 150 12.73 -19.12 -11.31
C LYS A 150 11.55 -19.14 -10.33
N ASP A 151 10.93 -18.01 -10.08
CA ASP A 151 9.76 -17.94 -9.20
C ASP A 151 8.54 -18.58 -9.84
N ILE A 152 8.34 -18.39 -11.17
CA ILE A 152 7.27 -19.06 -11.92
C ILE A 152 7.40 -20.58 -11.80
N GLN A 153 8.61 -21.12 -11.87
CA GLN A 153 8.85 -22.57 -11.77
C GLN A 153 8.57 -23.11 -10.35
N ARG A 154 8.78 -22.30 -9.31
CA ARG A 154 8.69 -22.72 -7.90
C ARG A 154 7.31 -22.48 -7.29
N GLN A 155 6.56 -21.53 -7.82
CA GLN A 155 5.30 -21.04 -7.25
C GLN A 155 4.11 -21.42 -8.16
#